data_eddd93e10feef527cc906c33bef047bf
#
_entry.id   eddd93e10feef527cc906c33bef047bf
#
_cell.length_a   1.000
_cell.length_b   1.000
_cell.length_c   1.000
_cell.angle_alpha   90.00
_cell.angle_beta   90.00
_cell.angle_gamma   90.00
#
_symmetry.space_group_name_H-M   'P 1'
#
loop_
_entity.id
_entity.type
_entity.pdbx_description
1 polymer ?
#
loop_
_entity_poly.entity_id
_entity_poly.type
_entity_poly.pdbx_seq_one_letter_code
_entity_poly.pdbx_strand_id
1 'polypeptide(L)'
;MSTSHGKGVLDDLAPLTRELRKAIPDVYDGFRSLHGAAFAPGGALEVKHKELIALAIAVATECDGCIASHARAAVKAGASKEECADALAVTILMGGGPATIWAPRAYAAFCEFHDVVRAEPTA
;
A
#
# COMPACT_ATOMS: atom_id res chain seq x y z
N MET A 1 -6.02 11.45 -18.77
CA MET A 1 -6.42 10.87 -17.47
C MET A 1 -5.37 9.87 -17.02
N SER A 2 -4.95 10.00 -15.79
CA SER A 2 -3.99 9.04 -15.24
C SER A 2 -4.68 7.69 -15.02
N THR A 3 -4.01 6.61 -15.47
CA THR A 3 -4.44 5.25 -15.18
C THR A 3 -3.62 4.64 -14.04
N SER A 4 -2.77 5.46 -13.39
CA SER A 4 -1.95 5.00 -12.27
C SER A 4 -2.80 4.69 -11.06
N HIS A 5 -2.56 3.52 -10.47
CA HIS A 5 -3.16 3.12 -9.21
C HIS A 5 -2.17 3.24 -8.04
N GLY A 6 -0.94 3.62 -8.33
CA GLY A 6 0.14 3.79 -7.36
C GLY A 6 0.55 5.25 -7.22
N LYS A 7 1.63 5.63 -7.92
CA LYS A 7 2.23 6.96 -7.78
C LYS A 7 1.24 8.10 -8.06
N GLY A 8 0.40 7.97 -9.10
CA GLY A 8 -0.58 9.00 -9.44
C GLY A 8 -1.57 9.26 -8.32
N VAL A 9 -2.03 8.21 -7.64
CA VAL A 9 -2.94 8.34 -6.49
C VAL A 9 -2.24 9.09 -5.35
N LEU A 10 -1.00 8.71 -5.03
CA LEU A 10 -0.24 9.36 -3.97
C LEU A 10 0.05 10.82 -4.29
N ASP A 11 0.39 11.13 -5.54
CA ASP A 11 0.66 12.50 -5.98
C ASP A 11 -0.60 13.38 -5.85
N ASP A 12 -1.77 12.85 -6.20
CA ASP A 12 -3.03 13.57 -6.10
C ASP A 12 -3.43 13.83 -4.63
N LEU A 13 -3.14 12.88 -3.75
CA LEU A 13 -3.49 13.00 -2.33
C LEU A 13 -2.52 13.88 -1.54
N ALA A 14 -1.25 13.96 -1.92
CA ALA A 14 -0.22 14.64 -1.14
C ALA A 14 -0.59 16.10 -0.79
N PRO A 15 -1.04 16.94 -1.72
CA PRO A 15 -1.41 18.31 -1.35
C PRO A 15 -2.64 18.39 -0.44
N LEU A 16 -3.60 17.47 -0.64
CA LEU A 16 -4.81 17.42 0.19
C LEU A 16 -4.46 17.01 1.63
N THR A 17 -3.61 16.00 1.77
CA THR A 17 -3.13 15.54 3.07
C THR A 17 -2.35 16.64 3.79
N ARG A 18 -1.51 17.39 3.06
CA ARG A 18 -0.73 18.47 3.61
C ARG A 18 -1.62 19.54 4.25
N GLU A 19 -2.70 19.90 3.58
CA GLU A 19 -3.61 20.93 4.08
C GLU A 19 -4.34 20.47 5.36
N LEU A 20 -4.84 19.24 5.37
CA LEU A 20 -5.53 18.73 6.57
C LEU A 20 -4.55 18.55 7.73
N ARG A 21 -3.33 18.08 7.46
CA ARG A 21 -2.32 17.93 8.51
C ARG A 21 -1.98 19.25 9.18
N LYS A 22 -1.93 20.35 8.43
CA LYS A 22 -1.72 21.68 9.01
C LYS A 22 -2.84 22.05 9.99
N ALA A 23 -4.07 21.62 9.72
CA ALA A 23 -5.23 21.95 10.55
C ALA A 23 -5.31 21.06 11.81
N ILE A 24 -4.85 19.81 11.73
CA ILE A 24 -4.93 18.84 12.84
C ILE A 24 -3.61 18.09 13.00
N PRO A 25 -2.51 18.78 13.29
CA PRO A 25 -1.18 18.16 13.31
C PRO A 25 -1.05 17.05 14.35
N ASP A 26 -1.65 17.18 15.52
CA ASP A 26 -1.51 16.21 16.59
C ASP A 26 -2.18 14.88 16.25
N VAL A 27 -3.28 14.91 15.50
CA VAL A 27 -3.96 13.69 15.05
C VAL A 27 -3.06 12.92 14.08
N TYR A 28 -2.46 13.62 13.12
CA TYR A 28 -1.53 13.00 12.18
C TYR A 28 -0.27 12.47 12.88
N ASP A 29 0.24 13.19 13.87
CA ASP A 29 1.39 12.73 14.66
C ASP A 29 1.04 11.47 15.45
N GLY A 30 -0.14 11.41 16.05
CA GLY A 30 -0.63 10.24 16.75
C GLY A 30 -0.79 9.04 15.82
N PHE A 31 -1.34 9.26 14.64
CA PHE A 31 -1.46 8.21 13.63
C PHE A 31 -0.09 7.70 13.18
N ARG A 32 0.87 8.61 12.96
CA ARG A 32 2.23 8.23 12.60
C ARG A 32 2.89 7.36 13.67
N SER A 33 2.69 7.70 14.95
CA SER A 33 3.20 6.90 16.07
C SER A 33 2.58 5.51 16.09
N LEU A 34 1.28 5.42 15.89
CA LEU A 34 0.57 4.13 15.79
C LEU A 34 1.11 3.31 14.63
N HIS A 35 1.26 3.92 13.46
CA HIS A 35 1.79 3.27 12.28
C HIS A 35 3.20 2.71 12.54
N GLY A 36 4.08 3.55 13.12
CA GLY A 36 5.44 3.13 13.45
C GLY A 36 5.48 1.95 14.41
N ALA A 37 4.61 1.94 15.41
CA ALA A 37 4.53 0.83 16.37
C ALA A 37 4.05 -0.46 15.70
N ALA A 38 3.02 -0.37 14.85
CA ALA A 38 2.45 -1.53 14.17
C ALA A 38 3.45 -2.16 13.19
N PHE A 39 4.24 -1.34 12.51
CA PHE A 39 5.19 -1.79 11.48
C PHE A 39 6.64 -1.91 12.00
N ALA A 40 6.85 -1.84 13.31
CA ALA A 40 8.19 -1.96 13.88
C ALA A 40 8.82 -3.31 13.51
N PRO A 41 10.10 -3.31 13.09
CA PRO A 41 10.79 -4.55 12.78
C PRO A 41 11.07 -5.35 14.04
N GLY A 42 11.39 -6.65 13.87
CA GLY A 42 11.76 -7.52 14.99
C GLY A 42 10.59 -8.24 15.67
N GLY A 43 9.36 -8.06 15.18
CA GLY A 43 8.21 -8.81 15.65
C GLY A 43 8.15 -10.22 15.07
N ALA A 44 7.07 -10.94 15.35
CA ALA A 44 6.89 -12.31 14.86
C ALA A 44 6.72 -12.38 13.34
N LEU A 45 6.19 -11.32 12.72
CA LEU A 45 6.01 -11.25 11.27
C LEU A 45 7.06 -10.29 10.69
N GLU A 46 7.62 -10.66 9.54
CA GLU A 46 8.47 -9.74 8.79
C GLU A 46 7.66 -8.55 8.29
N VAL A 47 8.33 -7.41 8.14
CA VAL A 47 7.67 -6.17 7.70
C VAL A 47 6.95 -6.36 6.36
N LYS A 48 7.56 -7.09 5.40
CA LYS A 48 6.92 -7.32 4.10
C LYS A 48 5.59 -8.04 4.24
N HIS A 49 5.47 -8.97 5.18
CA HIS A 49 4.21 -9.68 5.43
C HIS A 49 3.17 -8.75 6.06
N LYS A 50 3.59 -7.88 6.97
CA LYS A 50 2.70 -6.85 7.54
C LYS A 50 2.18 -5.90 6.46
N GLU A 51 3.04 -5.51 5.52
CA GLU A 51 2.63 -4.65 4.41
C GLU A 51 1.65 -5.36 3.47
N LEU A 52 1.82 -6.65 3.23
CA LEU A 52 0.88 -7.44 2.44
C LEU A 52 -0.47 -7.58 3.14
N ILE A 53 -0.47 -7.73 4.48
CA ILE A 53 -1.70 -7.72 5.27
C ILE A 53 -2.42 -6.37 5.11
N ALA A 54 -1.67 -5.28 5.24
CA ALA A 54 -2.23 -3.93 5.09
C ALA A 54 -2.80 -3.73 3.68
N LEU A 55 -2.11 -4.19 2.65
CA LEU A 55 -2.58 -4.11 1.26
C LEU A 55 -3.87 -4.90 1.07
N ALA A 56 -3.95 -6.09 1.65
CA ALA A 56 -5.16 -6.92 1.58
C ALA A 56 -6.35 -6.23 2.27
N ILE A 57 -6.12 -5.62 3.43
CA ILE A 57 -7.17 -4.87 4.13
C ILE A 57 -7.58 -3.64 3.31
N ALA A 58 -6.63 -2.97 2.67
CA ALA A 58 -6.90 -1.82 1.81
C ALA A 58 -7.81 -2.20 0.64
N VAL A 59 -7.61 -3.38 0.05
CA VAL A 59 -8.50 -3.92 -0.99
C VAL A 59 -9.90 -4.15 -0.42
N ALA A 60 -9.99 -4.79 0.74
CA ALA A 60 -11.27 -5.11 1.38
C ALA A 60 -12.05 -3.85 1.75
N THR A 61 -11.37 -2.77 2.12
CA THR A 61 -11.98 -1.50 2.49
C THR A 61 -12.10 -0.52 1.32
N GLU A 62 -11.66 -0.93 0.14
CA GLU A 62 -11.75 -0.12 -1.09
C GLU A 62 -11.09 1.26 -0.94
N CYS A 63 -9.89 1.28 -0.38
CA CYS A 63 -9.15 2.51 -0.08
C CYS A 63 -7.98 2.67 -1.04
N ASP A 64 -8.15 3.50 -2.08
CA ASP A 64 -7.13 3.68 -3.12
C ASP A 64 -5.80 4.25 -2.59
N GLY A 65 -5.87 5.22 -1.70
CA GLY A 65 -4.69 5.79 -1.06
C GLY A 65 -3.95 4.79 -0.18
N CYS A 66 -4.69 3.96 0.53
CA CYS A 66 -4.11 2.87 1.33
C CYS A 66 -3.44 1.84 0.44
N ILE A 67 -4.12 1.48 -0.67
CA ILE A 67 -3.57 0.56 -1.68
C ILE A 67 -2.23 1.09 -2.19
N ALA A 68 -2.20 2.33 -2.66
CA ALA A 68 -1.00 2.91 -3.24
C ALA A 68 0.14 2.99 -2.21
N SER A 69 -0.16 3.44 -1.00
CA SER A 69 0.83 3.59 0.08
C SER A 69 1.43 2.25 0.49
N HIS A 70 0.58 1.24 0.72
CA HIS A 70 1.07 -0.06 1.17
C HIS A 70 1.64 -0.92 0.04
N ALA A 71 1.20 -0.72 -1.21
CA ALA A 71 1.86 -1.33 -2.37
C ALA A 71 3.31 -0.85 -2.46
N ARG A 72 3.54 0.47 -2.34
CA ARG A 72 4.89 1.03 -2.35
C ARG A 72 5.72 0.50 -1.19
N ALA A 73 5.15 0.49 0.01
CA ALA A 73 5.86 0.03 1.20
C ALA A 73 6.18 -1.47 1.13
N ALA A 74 5.28 -2.28 0.57
CA ALA A 74 5.52 -3.72 0.39
C ALA A 74 6.68 -3.96 -0.57
N VAL A 75 6.76 -3.21 -1.67
CA VAL A 75 7.90 -3.29 -2.60
C VAL A 75 9.19 -2.93 -1.88
N LYS A 76 9.20 -1.84 -1.12
CA LYS A 76 10.39 -1.41 -0.36
C LYS A 76 10.80 -2.43 0.69
N ALA A 77 9.85 -3.13 1.27
CA ALA A 77 10.12 -4.18 2.26
C ALA A 77 10.59 -5.49 1.63
N GLY A 78 10.63 -5.59 0.30
CA GLY A 78 11.17 -6.73 -0.41
C GLY A 78 10.14 -7.78 -0.84
N ALA A 79 8.86 -7.47 -0.80
CA ALA A 79 7.84 -8.39 -1.30
C ALA A 79 7.98 -8.59 -2.81
N SER A 80 7.78 -9.82 -3.26
CA SER A 80 7.78 -10.16 -4.68
C SER A 80 6.39 -9.98 -5.28
N LYS A 81 6.33 -9.93 -6.63
CA LYS A 81 5.05 -9.92 -7.34
C LYS A 81 4.23 -11.16 -7.01
N GLU A 82 4.89 -12.30 -6.89
CA GLU A 82 4.24 -13.58 -6.56
C GLU A 82 3.65 -13.54 -5.15
N GLU A 83 4.38 -13.00 -4.19
CA GLU A 83 3.88 -12.84 -2.83
C GLU A 83 2.68 -11.89 -2.78
N CYS A 84 2.74 -10.81 -3.53
CA CYS A 84 1.62 -9.88 -3.66
C CYS A 84 0.39 -10.57 -4.24
N ALA A 85 0.57 -11.32 -5.35
CA ALA A 85 -0.53 -12.04 -5.99
C ALA A 85 -1.18 -13.05 -5.04
N ASP A 86 -0.36 -13.79 -4.28
CA ASP A 86 -0.87 -14.77 -3.31
C ASP A 86 -1.70 -14.09 -2.20
N ALA A 87 -1.24 -12.96 -1.69
CA ALA A 87 -2.00 -12.21 -0.69
C ALA A 87 -3.33 -11.72 -1.26
N LEU A 88 -3.32 -11.22 -2.51
CA LEU A 88 -4.53 -10.73 -3.16
C LEU A 88 -5.52 -11.85 -3.48
N ALA A 89 -5.04 -13.07 -3.72
CA ALA A 89 -5.91 -14.24 -3.90
C ALA A 89 -6.84 -14.43 -2.70
N VAL A 90 -6.32 -14.21 -1.49
CA VAL A 90 -7.11 -14.32 -0.26
C VAL A 90 -8.20 -13.25 -0.23
N THR A 91 -7.92 -12.04 -0.71
CA THR A 91 -8.94 -10.97 -0.74
C THR A 91 -10.12 -11.33 -1.64
N ILE A 92 -9.85 -12.03 -2.74
CA ILE A 92 -10.92 -12.45 -3.67
C ILE A 92 -11.80 -13.52 -3.02
N LEU A 93 -11.17 -14.49 -2.34
CA LEU A 93 -11.93 -15.50 -1.59
C LEU A 93 -12.84 -14.84 -0.55
N MET A 94 -12.31 -13.92 0.22
CA MET A 94 -13.02 -13.32 1.35
C MET A 94 -14.00 -12.23 0.93
N GLY A 95 -13.71 -11.49 -0.15
CA GLY A 95 -14.48 -10.31 -0.55
C GLY A 95 -15.42 -10.53 -1.73
N GLY A 96 -15.19 -11.57 -2.53
CA GLY A 96 -16.06 -11.86 -3.67
C GLY A 96 -15.99 -10.83 -4.78
N GLY A 97 -17.15 -10.50 -5.36
CA GLY A 97 -17.26 -9.62 -6.54
C GLY A 97 -16.46 -8.31 -6.44
N PRO A 98 -16.68 -7.51 -5.39
CA PRO A 98 -15.91 -6.25 -5.27
C PRO A 98 -14.39 -6.45 -5.26
N ALA A 99 -13.91 -7.52 -4.65
CA ALA A 99 -12.48 -7.80 -4.62
C ALA A 99 -11.91 -8.17 -5.99
N THR A 100 -12.72 -8.76 -6.88
CA THR A 100 -12.27 -9.03 -8.25
C THR A 100 -12.00 -7.76 -9.05
N ILE A 101 -12.51 -6.63 -8.58
CA ILE A 101 -12.28 -5.31 -9.18
C ILE A 101 -11.11 -4.59 -8.48
N TRP A 102 -11.11 -4.60 -7.15
CA TRP A 102 -10.13 -3.85 -6.36
C TRP A 102 -8.76 -4.55 -6.28
N ALA A 103 -8.72 -5.88 -6.25
CA ALA A 103 -7.45 -6.61 -6.22
C ALA A 103 -6.58 -6.36 -7.47
N PRO A 104 -7.13 -6.34 -8.70
CA PRO A 104 -6.33 -5.97 -9.87
C PRO A 104 -5.72 -4.57 -9.78
N ARG A 105 -6.43 -3.60 -9.20
CA ARG A 105 -5.90 -2.25 -8.98
C ARG A 105 -4.73 -2.27 -8.01
N ALA A 106 -4.81 -3.06 -6.95
CA ALA A 106 -3.72 -3.22 -5.98
C ALA A 106 -2.51 -3.89 -6.62
N TYR A 107 -2.73 -4.91 -7.44
CA TYR A 107 -1.65 -5.59 -8.15
C TYR A 107 -0.97 -4.63 -9.14
N ALA A 108 -1.75 -3.84 -9.87
CA ALA A 108 -1.22 -2.85 -10.78
C ALA A 108 -0.37 -1.81 -10.05
N ALA A 109 -0.82 -1.34 -8.89
CA ALA A 109 -0.05 -0.41 -8.06
C ALA A 109 1.26 -1.04 -7.60
N PHE A 110 1.21 -2.28 -7.13
CA PHE A 110 2.41 -3.00 -6.71
C PHE A 110 3.41 -3.14 -7.85
N CYS A 111 2.96 -3.58 -9.02
CA CYS A 111 3.83 -3.76 -10.18
C CYS A 111 4.46 -2.43 -10.62
N GLU A 112 3.71 -1.34 -10.57
CA GLU A 112 4.20 -0.01 -10.91
C GLU A 112 5.41 0.37 -10.06
N PHE A 113 5.31 0.22 -8.73
CA PHE A 113 6.42 0.53 -7.82
C PHE A 113 7.56 -0.49 -7.94
N HIS A 114 7.23 -1.76 -8.12
CA HIS A 114 8.22 -2.82 -8.26
C HIS A 114 9.09 -2.59 -9.50
N ASP A 115 8.47 -2.21 -10.61
CA ASP A 115 9.18 -2.00 -11.87
C ASP A 115 10.08 -0.77 -11.79
N VAL A 116 9.68 0.28 -11.08
CA VAL A 116 10.53 1.45 -10.83
C VAL A 116 11.77 1.04 -10.03
N VAL A 117 11.60 0.30 -8.95
CA VAL A 117 12.73 -0.16 -8.12
C VAL A 117 13.69 -1.02 -8.93
N ARG A 118 13.17 -1.91 -9.78
CA ARG A 118 14.01 -2.79 -10.62
C ARG A 118 14.73 -2.02 -11.72
N ALA A 119 14.20 -0.89 -12.17
CA ALA A 119 14.82 -0.05 -13.20
C ALA A 119 15.88 0.88 -12.64
N GLU A 120 15.91 1.11 -11.31
CA GLU A 120 16.89 1.98 -10.69
C GLU A 120 18.29 1.35 -10.72
N PRO A 121 19.35 2.12 -11.09
CA PRO A 121 20.71 1.59 -11.03
C PRO A 121 21.07 1.25 -9.59
N THR A 122 21.67 0.08 -9.40
CA THR A 122 22.22 -0.30 -8.11
C THR A 122 23.50 0.52 -7.85
N ALA A 123 23.53 1.16 -6.70
CA ALA A 123 24.71 1.93 -6.28
C ALA A 123 25.91 1.02 -6.03
#